data_802d841defe21a5d63f4b2bd9ff0db51
#
_entry.id   802d841defe21a5d63f4b2bd9ff0db51
#
_cell.length_a   1.000
_cell.length_b   1.000
_cell.length_c   1.000
_cell.angle_alpha   90.00
_cell.angle_beta   90.00
_cell.angle_gamma   90.00
#
_symmetry.space_group_name_H-M   'P 1'
#
loop_
_entity.id
_entity.type
_entity.pdbx_description
1 polymer ?
#
loop_
_entity_poly.entity_id
_entity_poly.type
_entity_poly.pdbx_seq_one_letter_code
_entity_poly.pdbx_strand_id
1 'polypeptide(L)'
;KAYLLEKKLPKEAMLKVLALAKADREAGRQVLIVNMKKNKKFQKEQLQKDGYRGLASWTGTMFEYLMPALFLPLCRASLLFESSRFCLYVQKRRHFAGKPWGISESAFYSLDASLCYRYKAHGCPDLALKRGQESDMVISPYSSFLALAVDPVAAVRNLRRLRDIGAYGRWGYIEALDFTPGRCRRADGEQVRCYMAHHVSMSLLAAANAADGSCVQKLFMADASMAAYTLLLQEKLPDSSVVMRRDSSPVPERPRQHDKSHWELRGSEANAGAHACLLSNGAYSIRVTDDGNSAAFLGGCCVYDCRRPDDTLCLRLNGKKLLPSSGEYAWTLSEDHAAWSFEQNGAQYAVTLAAIDGELGELAEVQLR
;
A
#
# COMPACT_ATOMS: atom_id res chain seq x y z
N LYS A 1 -7.53 -4.87 -10.25
CA LYS A 1 -7.14 -4.45 -8.88
C LYS A 1 -5.73 -4.91 -8.53
N ALA A 2 -5.35 -6.19 -8.76
CA ALA A 2 -3.99 -6.68 -8.55
C ALA A 2 -2.95 -5.92 -9.41
N TYR A 3 -3.24 -5.66 -10.68
CA TYR A 3 -2.41 -4.86 -11.57
C TYR A 3 -2.23 -3.41 -11.08
N LEU A 4 -3.28 -2.83 -10.47
CA LEU A 4 -3.26 -1.48 -9.92
C LEU A 4 -2.39 -1.37 -8.66
N LEU A 5 -2.40 -2.41 -7.82
CA LEU A 5 -1.57 -2.49 -6.61
C LEU A 5 -0.08 -2.64 -6.96
N GLU A 6 0.23 -3.35 -8.07
CA GLU A 6 1.61 -3.54 -8.54
C GLU A 6 2.26 -2.24 -9.02
N LYS A 7 1.47 -1.27 -9.51
CA LYS A 7 1.97 -0.02 -10.11
C LYS A 7 1.93 1.21 -9.21
N LYS A 8 1.48 1.11 -7.96
CA LYS A 8 1.31 2.27 -7.04
C LYS A 8 0.62 3.48 -7.71
N LEU A 9 -0.44 3.24 -8.46
CA LEU A 9 -1.11 4.28 -9.22
C LEU A 9 -1.82 5.30 -8.30
N PRO A 10 -1.79 6.61 -8.64
CA PRO A 10 -2.53 7.64 -7.92
C PRO A 10 -4.02 7.33 -7.84
N LYS A 11 -4.69 7.86 -6.80
CA LYS A 11 -6.12 7.61 -6.53
C LYS A 11 -7.03 7.88 -7.75
N GLU A 12 -6.71 8.91 -8.53
CA GLU A 12 -7.45 9.25 -9.76
C GLU A 12 -7.25 8.23 -10.89
N ALA A 13 -6.05 7.69 -11.05
CA ALA A 13 -5.78 6.62 -12.01
C ALA A 13 -6.49 5.33 -11.60
N MET A 14 -6.61 5.05 -10.31
CA MET A 14 -7.39 3.94 -9.77
C MET A 14 -8.88 4.09 -10.08
N LEU A 15 -9.43 5.29 -9.97
CA LEU A 15 -10.81 5.61 -10.35
C LEU A 15 -11.03 5.50 -11.87
N LYS A 16 -10.08 5.96 -12.69
CA LYS A 16 -10.13 5.80 -14.16
C LYS A 16 -10.09 4.34 -14.58
N VAL A 17 -9.26 3.52 -13.95
CA VAL A 17 -9.20 2.07 -14.26
C VAL A 17 -10.43 1.34 -13.74
N LEU A 18 -11.00 1.75 -12.60
CA LEU A 18 -12.31 1.24 -12.15
C LEU A 18 -13.45 1.66 -13.11
N ALA A 19 -13.39 2.86 -13.67
CA ALA A 19 -14.33 3.32 -14.69
C ALA A 19 -14.15 2.57 -16.02
N LEU A 20 -12.92 2.30 -16.46
CA LEU A 20 -12.59 1.48 -17.62
C LEU A 20 -12.93 0.00 -17.37
N ALA A 21 -12.73 -0.53 -16.19
CA ALA A 21 -13.17 -1.89 -15.82
C ALA A 21 -14.70 -2.02 -15.75
N LYS A 22 -15.43 -0.92 -15.53
CA LYS A 22 -16.88 -0.87 -15.70
C LYS A 22 -17.30 -0.91 -17.19
N ALA A 23 -16.56 -0.23 -18.05
CA ALA A 23 -16.81 -0.21 -19.49
C ALA A 23 -16.38 -1.52 -20.16
N ASP A 24 -15.35 -2.19 -19.62
CA ASP A 24 -14.78 -3.44 -20.13
C ASP A 24 -14.74 -4.51 -19.03
N ARG A 25 -15.94 -5.01 -18.70
CA ARG A 25 -16.12 -6.12 -17.73
C ARG A 25 -15.29 -7.36 -18.10
N GLU A 26 -14.96 -7.54 -19.36
CA GLU A 26 -14.20 -8.67 -19.89
C GLU A 26 -12.70 -8.54 -19.58
N ALA A 27 -12.11 -7.36 -19.75
CA ALA A 27 -10.69 -7.10 -19.46
C ALA A 27 -10.39 -7.20 -17.95
N GLY A 28 -11.24 -6.68 -17.10
CA GLY A 28 -11.11 -6.82 -15.64
C GLY A 28 -11.16 -8.28 -15.17
N ARG A 29 -12.03 -9.10 -15.73
CA ARG A 29 -12.13 -10.56 -15.45
C ARG A 29 -10.89 -11.32 -15.93
N GLN A 30 -10.34 -10.96 -17.09
CA GLN A 30 -9.15 -11.63 -17.63
C GLN A 30 -7.88 -11.37 -16.81
N VAL A 31 -7.70 -10.17 -16.27
CA VAL A 31 -6.57 -9.85 -15.38
C VAL A 31 -6.64 -10.65 -14.08
N LEU A 32 -7.81 -10.80 -13.49
CA LEU A 32 -8.03 -11.63 -12.32
C LEU A 32 -7.71 -13.11 -12.56
N ILE A 33 -8.16 -13.65 -13.71
CA ILE A 33 -7.95 -15.06 -14.09
C ILE A 33 -6.47 -15.33 -14.41
N VAL A 34 -5.76 -14.41 -15.06
CA VAL A 34 -4.34 -14.59 -15.41
C VAL A 34 -3.45 -14.62 -14.16
N ASN A 35 -3.72 -13.78 -13.17
CA ASN A 35 -2.96 -13.79 -11.92
C ASN A 35 -3.26 -15.02 -11.05
N MET A 36 -4.49 -15.52 -11.07
CA MET A 36 -4.84 -16.80 -10.46
C MET A 36 -4.20 -18.01 -11.18
N LYS A 37 -3.97 -17.94 -12.49
CA LYS A 37 -3.33 -19.01 -13.28
C LYS A 37 -1.81 -19.12 -13.06
N LYS A 38 -1.11 -18.05 -12.71
CA LYS A 38 0.34 -18.10 -12.44
C LYS A 38 0.71 -18.84 -11.15
N ASN A 39 -0.23 -19.00 -10.22
CA ASN A 39 -0.09 -19.84 -9.01
C ASN A 39 -0.72 -21.23 -9.18
N LYS A 40 -0.32 -21.94 -10.15
CA LYS A 40 -1.06 -22.81 -11.05
C LYS A 40 -1.60 -24.14 -10.55
N LYS A 41 -1.19 -24.77 -9.52
CA LYS A 41 -1.66 -26.15 -9.27
C LYS A 41 -2.55 -26.30 -8.04
N PHE A 42 -2.15 -25.62 -7.01
CA PHE A 42 -2.76 -25.79 -5.69
C PHE A 42 -4.10 -25.06 -5.54
N GLN A 43 -4.20 -23.82 -6.03
CA GLN A 43 -5.40 -22.99 -5.86
C GLN A 43 -6.59 -23.50 -6.70
N LYS A 44 -6.34 -23.95 -7.93
CA LYS A 44 -7.42 -24.36 -8.83
C LYS A 44 -8.13 -25.65 -8.35
N GLU A 45 -7.38 -26.63 -7.87
CA GLU A 45 -7.94 -27.90 -7.39
C GLU A 45 -8.65 -27.73 -6.04
N GLN A 46 -8.11 -26.92 -5.12
CA GLN A 46 -8.73 -26.68 -3.82
C GLN A 46 -9.94 -25.75 -3.89
N LEU A 47 -9.90 -24.69 -4.68
CA LEU A 47 -11.04 -23.79 -4.89
C LEU A 47 -12.23 -24.50 -5.53
N GLN A 48 -12.00 -25.43 -6.44
CA GLN A 48 -13.05 -26.22 -7.08
C GLN A 48 -13.57 -27.34 -6.18
N LYS A 49 -12.72 -27.90 -5.33
CA LYS A 49 -13.07 -29.03 -4.47
C LYS A 49 -13.87 -28.61 -3.24
N ASP A 50 -13.56 -27.46 -2.66
CA ASP A 50 -14.12 -27.02 -1.39
C ASP A 50 -15.13 -25.86 -1.51
N GLY A 51 -15.41 -25.39 -2.73
CA GLY A 51 -16.44 -24.37 -2.99
C GLY A 51 -16.07 -22.93 -2.60
N TYR A 52 -14.83 -22.68 -2.14
CA TYR A 52 -14.37 -21.34 -1.81
C TYR A 52 -13.69 -20.66 -3.00
N ARG A 53 -13.99 -19.38 -3.19
CA ARG A 53 -13.40 -18.54 -4.26
C ARG A 53 -13.09 -17.16 -3.69
N GLY A 54 -12.02 -16.53 -4.18
CA GLY A 54 -11.64 -15.18 -3.77
C GLY A 54 -10.53 -14.59 -4.60
N LEU A 55 -10.29 -13.30 -4.38
CA LEU A 55 -9.18 -12.57 -4.98
C LEU A 55 -7.89 -12.88 -4.24
N ALA A 56 -6.77 -12.99 -4.95
CA ALA A 56 -5.45 -12.89 -4.34
C ALA A 56 -5.16 -11.42 -4.00
N SER A 57 -4.49 -11.19 -2.87
CA SER A 57 -4.00 -9.86 -2.47
C SER A 57 -2.49 -9.75 -2.65
N TRP A 58 -1.90 -8.58 -2.41
CA TRP A 58 -0.46 -8.41 -2.63
C TRP A 58 0.36 -9.22 -1.63
N THR A 59 0.11 -9.05 -0.33
CA THR A 59 0.86 -9.74 0.72
C THR A 59 0.12 -10.94 1.30
N GLY A 60 -1.17 -11.11 1.05
CA GLY A 60 -1.97 -12.21 1.58
C GLY A 60 -2.26 -12.10 3.09
N THR A 61 -2.24 -10.88 3.63
CA THR A 61 -2.54 -10.61 5.04
C THR A 61 -4.04 -10.61 5.30
N MET A 62 -4.46 -10.99 6.49
CA MET A 62 -5.86 -10.82 6.90
C MET A 62 -6.28 -9.35 6.91
N PHE A 63 -5.35 -8.44 7.17
CA PHE A 63 -5.58 -7.00 7.08
C PHE A 63 -6.11 -6.59 5.70
N GLU A 64 -5.42 -7.00 4.61
CA GLU A 64 -5.82 -6.64 3.23
C GLU A 64 -7.22 -7.14 2.86
N TYR A 65 -7.64 -8.28 3.41
CA TYR A 65 -8.93 -8.88 3.11
C TYR A 65 -10.08 -8.37 3.97
N LEU A 66 -9.82 -8.13 5.26
CA LEU A 66 -10.89 -7.98 6.26
C LEU A 66 -11.04 -6.55 6.77
N MET A 67 -9.99 -5.71 6.69
CA MET A 67 -10.09 -4.32 7.14
C MET A 67 -11.21 -3.55 6.42
N PRO A 68 -11.46 -3.73 5.12
CA PRO A 68 -12.58 -3.05 4.46
C PRO A 68 -13.93 -3.35 5.11
N ALA A 69 -14.10 -4.53 5.71
CA ALA A 69 -15.35 -4.91 6.38
C ALA A 69 -15.61 -4.17 7.71
N LEU A 70 -14.66 -3.39 8.20
CA LEU A 70 -14.92 -2.48 9.32
C LEU A 70 -15.89 -1.36 8.94
N PHE A 71 -15.82 -0.89 7.70
CA PHE A 71 -16.56 0.27 7.20
C PHE A 71 -17.57 -0.09 6.12
N LEU A 72 -17.32 -1.15 5.35
CA LEU A 72 -18.14 -1.54 4.21
C LEU A 72 -18.92 -2.81 4.53
N PRO A 73 -20.24 -2.84 4.25
CA PRO A 73 -21.04 -4.02 4.48
C PRO A 73 -20.60 -5.19 3.57
N LEU A 74 -20.53 -6.38 4.15
CA LEU A 74 -20.27 -7.61 3.44
C LEU A 74 -21.57 -8.16 2.85
N CYS A 75 -21.91 -7.75 1.63
CA CYS A 75 -23.06 -8.27 0.91
C CYS A 75 -22.85 -9.75 0.58
N ARG A 76 -23.81 -10.59 0.96
CA ARG A 76 -23.73 -12.05 0.75
C ARG A 76 -23.52 -12.39 -0.73
N ALA A 77 -22.58 -13.30 -1.00
CA ALA A 77 -22.17 -13.72 -2.35
C ALA A 77 -21.50 -12.61 -3.19
N SER A 78 -21.18 -11.46 -2.60
CA SER A 78 -20.40 -10.42 -3.27
C SER A 78 -18.93 -10.82 -3.38
N LEU A 79 -18.22 -10.18 -4.30
CA LEU A 79 -16.77 -10.34 -4.48
C LEU A 79 -15.98 -10.11 -3.17
N LEU A 80 -16.35 -9.09 -2.41
CA LEU A 80 -15.71 -8.78 -1.13
C LEU A 80 -15.98 -9.88 -0.08
N PHE A 81 -17.24 -10.32 0.03
CA PHE A 81 -17.66 -11.36 0.96
C PHE A 81 -16.97 -12.69 0.65
N GLU A 82 -16.99 -13.15 -0.61
CA GLU A 82 -16.36 -14.39 -1.00
C GLU A 82 -14.84 -14.37 -0.85
N SER A 83 -14.20 -13.23 -1.14
CA SER A 83 -12.76 -13.05 -0.90
C SER A 83 -12.41 -13.09 0.59
N SER A 84 -13.24 -12.51 1.45
CA SER A 84 -13.07 -12.57 2.91
C SER A 84 -13.24 -13.99 3.45
N ARG A 85 -14.26 -14.73 2.96
CA ARG A 85 -14.46 -16.14 3.31
C ARG A 85 -13.29 -17.01 2.84
N PHE A 86 -12.82 -16.78 1.63
CA PHE A 86 -11.66 -17.48 1.07
C PHE A 86 -10.40 -17.25 1.91
N CYS A 87 -10.13 -16.00 2.29
CA CYS A 87 -9.04 -15.67 3.18
C CYS A 87 -9.12 -16.46 4.49
N LEU A 88 -10.27 -16.41 5.15
CA LEU A 88 -10.46 -17.10 6.43
C LEU A 88 -10.34 -18.63 6.29
N TYR A 89 -10.84 -19.20 5.20
CA TYR A 89 -10.70 -20.63 4.90
C TYR A 89 -9.21 -21.03 4.79
N VAL A 90 -8.41 -20.29 4.01
CA VAL A 90 -6.98 -20.54 3.83
C VAL A 90 -6.23 -20.38 5.15
N GLN A 91 -6.49 -19.33 5.91
CA GLN A 91 -5.89 -19.08 7.23
C GLN A 91 -6.14 -20.25 8.20
N LYS A 92 -7.38 -20.75 8.25
CA LYS A 92 -7.74 -21.91 9.09
C LYS A 92 -7.05 -23.20 8.65
N ARG A 93 -6.78 -23.38 7.36
CA ARG A 93 -6.08 -24.59 6.86
C ARG A 93 -4.57 -24.53 7.04
N ARG A 94 -4.01 -23.32 6.98
CA ARG A 94 -2.57 -23.11 7.13
C ARG A 94 -2.10 -23.18 8.59
N HIS A 95 -3.01 -23.21 9.56
CA HIS A 95 -2.59 -23.30 10.94
C HIS A 95 -1.84 -24.63 11.19
N PHE A 96 -0.75 -24.56 11.94
CA PHE A 96 -0.08 -25.77 12.41
C PHE A 96 -0.99 -26.55 13.36
N ALA A 97 -0.84 -27.87 13.40
CA ALA A 97 -1.63 -28.72 14.27
C ALA A 97 -1.71 -28.16 15.70
N GLY A 98 -2.91 -27.80 16.14
CA GLY A 98 -3.17 -27.23 17.45
C GLY A 98 -2.83 -25.74 17.69
N LYS A 99 -2.16 -25.06 16.75
CA LYS A 99 -1.84 -23.63 16.90
C LYS A 99 -3.02 -22.75 16.45
N PRO A 100 -3.13 -21.50 16.98
CA PRO A 100 -4.11 -20.54 16.46
C PRO A 100 -3.76 -20.12 15.04
N TRP A 101 -4.75 -19.56 14.35
CA TRP A 101 -4.57 -18.95 13.01
C TRP A 101 -4.60 -17.43 13.11
N GLY A 102 -4.20 -16.72 12.05
CA GLY A 102 -4.24 -15.27 12.00
C GLY A 102 -2.95 -14.62 11.56
N ILE A 103 -2.35 -15.15 10.46
CA ILE A 103 -1.17 -14.54 9.86
C ILE A 103 -1.58 -13.23 9.21
N SER A 104 -1.03 -12.13 9.71
CA SER A 104 -1.31 -10.79 9.21
C SER A 104 -0.14 -9.85 9.44
N GLU A 105 -0.24 -8.64 8.92
CA GLU A 105 0.73 -7.58 9.15
C GLU A 105 0.87 -7.29 10.64
N SER A 106 2.11 -7.31 11.16
CA SER A 106 2.35 -7.10 12.59
C SER A 106 3.83 -6.89 12.91
N ALA A 107 4.10 -6.44 14.12
CA ALA A 107 5.42 -6.59 14.73
C ALA A 107 5.74 -8.07 14.96
N PHE A 108 7.02 -8.42 14.95
CA PHE A 108 7.49 -9.80 15.13
C PHE A 108 8.67 -9.86 16.09
N TYR A 109 9.03 -11.06 16.56
CA TYR A 109 10.04 -11.26 17.59
C TYR A 109 11.47 -11.06 17.04
N SER A 110 11.78 -9.80 16.75
CA SER A 110 13.10 -9.31 16.38
C SER A 110 13.17 -7.82 16.69
N LEU A 111 14.26 -7.38 17.29
CA LEU A 111 14.47 -6.00 17.67
C LEU A 111 15.37 -5.29 16.66
N ASP A 112 15.16 -4.00 16.49
CA ASP A 112 16.05 -3.11 15.77
C ASP A 112 17.14 -2.54 16.71
N ALA A 113 17.98 -1.65 16.19
CA ALA A 113 19.06 -1.01 16.97
C ALA A 113 18.55 -0.13 18.14
N SER A 114 17.29 0.30 18.09
CA SER A 114 16.63 1.09 19.15
C SER A 114 15.87 0.22 20.15
N LEU A 115 16.05 -1.10 20.11
CA LEU A 115 15.33 -2.09 20.91
C LEU A 115 13.81 -2.09 20.70
N CYS A 116 13.35 -1.58 19.57
CA CYS A 116 11.97 -1.66 19.17
C CYS A 116 11.72 -2.92 18.33
N TYR A 117 10.54 -3.54 18.49
CA TYR A 117 10.16 -4.66 17.64
C TYR A 117 10.07 -4.23 16.18
N ARG A 118 10.68 -5.04 15.29
CA ARG A 118 10.57 -4.86 13.86
C ARG A 118 9.17 -5.21 13.38
N TYR A 119 8.75 -4.57 12.28
CA TYR A 119 7.40 -4.69 11.71
C TYR A 119 7.45 -5.20 10.27
N LYS A 120 6.50 -6.06 9.88
CA LYS A 120 6.43 -6.61 8.53
C LYS A 120 5.00 -7.01 8.16
N ALA A 121 4.68 -6.90 6.89
CA ALA A 121 3.45 -7.47 6.33
C ALA A 121 3.62 -8.99 6.14
N HIS A 122 3.35 -9.76 7.21
CA HIS A 122 3.29 -11.21 7.17
C HIS A 122 2.00 -11.65 6.49
N GLY A 123 2.10 -12.50 5.47
CA GLY A 123 0.93 -12.97 4.74
C GLY A 123 0.95 -14.46 4.48
N CYS A 124 -0.20 -14.98 4.11
CA CYS A 124 -0.35 -16.35 3.67
C CYS A 124 0.11 -16.49 2.22
N PRO A 125 1.13 -17.31 1.89
CA PRO A 125 1.59 -17.49 0.51
C PRO A 125 0.49 -17.92 -0.45
N ASP A 126 -0.48 -18.72 0.02
CA ASP A 126 -1.60 -19.20 -0.78
C ASP A 126 -2.61 -18.11 -1.15
N LEU A 127 -2.54 -16.94 -0.48
CA LEU A 127 -3.36 -15.75 -0.71
C LEU A 127 -2.58 -14.64 -1.41
N ALA A 128 -1.23 -14.75 -1.42
CA ALA A 128 -0.34 -13.67 -1.80
C ALA A 128 0.08 -13.72 -3.27
N LEU A 129 0.20 -12.55 -3.88
CA LEU A 129 0.93 -12.38 -5.15
C LEU A 129 2.43 -12.22 -4.91
N LYS A 130 2.81 -11.65 -3.76
CA LYS A 130 4.20 -11.52 -3.30
C LYS A 130 4.75 -12.89 -2.92
N ARG A 131 6.02 -13.13 -3.27
CA ARG A 131 6.73 -14.38 -2.94
C ARG A 131 7.68 -14.18 -1.76
N GLY A 132 8.19 -15.29 -1.19
CA GLY A 132 9.20 -15.25 -0.12
C GLY A 132 8.61 -14.99 1.27
N GLN A 133 7.37 -15.44 1.53
CA GLN A 133 6.69 -15.29 2.81
C GLN A 133 6.46 -16.63 3.53
N GLU A 134 6.97 -17.73 2.97
CA GLU A 134 6.65 -19.09 3.37
C GLU A 134 7.15 -19.43 4.78
N SER A 135 8.24 -18.81 5.22
CA SER A 135 8.90 -19.09 6.50
C SER A 135 8.31 -18.37 7.71
N ASP A 136 7.59 -17.28 7.48
CA ASP A 136 7.08 -16.45 8.58
C ASP A 136 5.78 -17.01 9.16
N MET A 137 5.80 -17.21 10.48
CA MET A 137 4.70 -17.76 11.26
C MET A 137 4.36 -16.85 12.43
N VAL A 138 3.93 -15.62 12.10
CA VAL A 138 3.55 -14.61 13.08
C VAL A 138 2.04 -14.46 13.08
N ILE A 139 1.44 -14.70 14.23
CA ILE A 139 -0.02 -14.69 14.40
C ILE A 139 -0.40 -13.51 15.28
N SER A 140 -1.26 -12.63 14.76
CA SER A 140 -1.68 -11.43 15.46
C SER A 140 -3.15 -11.50 15.89
N PRO A 141 -3.47 -11.25 17.17
CA PRO A 141 -4.84 -11.33 17.68
C PRO A 141 -5.83 -10.41 16.98
N TYR A 142 -5.41 -9.20 16.56
CA TYR A 142 -6.32 -8.26 15.89
C TYR A 142 -6.94 -8.84 14.61
N SER A 143 -6.23 -9.71 13.91
CA SER A 143 -6.75 -10.38 12.72
C SER A 143 -7.96 -11.26 13.03
N SER A 144 -7.98 -11.87 14.23
CA SER A 144 -9.15 -12.63 14.72
C SER A 144 -10.33 -11.72 15.03
N PHE A 145 -10.10 -10.51 15.52
CA PHE A 145 -11.18 -9.51 15.66
C PHE A 145 -11.75 -9.11 14.30
N LEU A 146 -10.90 -8.87 13.29
CA LEU A 146 -11.39 -8.60 11.93
C LEU A 146 -12.24 -9.74 11.37
N ALA A 147 -11.92 -10.99 11.71
CA ALA A 147 -12.66 -12.17 11.28
C ALA A 147 -14.08 -12.27 11.87
N LEU A 148 -14.42 -11.49 12.90
CA LEU A 148 -15.78 -11.43 13.46
C LEU A 148 -16.84 -11.09 12.40
N ALA A 149 -16.48 -10.31 11.39
CA ALA A 149 -17.37 -9.95 10.29
C ALA A 149 -17.75 -11.13 9.37
N VAL A 150 -16.96 -12.22 9.37
CA VAL A 150 -17.10 -13.35 8.46
C VAL A 150 -17.57 -14.61 9.18
N ASP A 151 -16.91 -14.94 10.30
CA ASP A 151 -17.21 -16.13 11.13
C ASP A 151 -16.97 -15.81 12.61
N PRO A 152 -17.94 -15.20 13.29
CA PRO A 152 -17.79 -14.79 14.67
C PRO A 152 -17.51 -15.95 15.63
N VAL A 153 -18.06 -17.12 15.37
CA VAL A 153 -17.88 -18.31 16.23
C VAL A 153 -16.43 -18.79 16.18
N ALA A 154 -15.86 -18.92 14.97
CA ALA A 154 -14.48 -19.31 14.82
C ALA A 154 -13.51 -18.25 15.33
N ALA A 155 -13.82 -16.97 15.12
CA ALA A 155 -13.02 -15.83 15.59
C ALA A 155 -12.92 -15.82 17.13
N VAL A 156 -14.04 -15.91 17.83
CA VAL A 156 -14.07 -15.98 19.31
C VAL A 156 -13.34 -17.21 19.82
N ARG A 157 -13.51 -18.36 19.19
CA ARG A 157 -12.78 -19.58 19.57
C ARG A 157 -11.27 -19.40 19.40
N ASN A 158 -10.84 -18.75 18.33
CA ASN A 158 -9.41 -18.48 18.09
C ASN A 158 -8.84 -17.46 19.10
N LEU A 159 -9.60 -16.41 19.41
CA LEU A 159 -9.22 -15.44 20.46
C LEU A 159 -9.05 -16.11 21.83
N ARG A 160 -9.94 -17.02 22.20
CA ARG A 160 -9.79 -17.81 23.44
C ARG A 160 -8.50 -18.65 23.44
N ARG A 161 -8.19 -19.32 22.34
CA ARG A 161 -6.93 -20.06 22.18
C ARG A 161 -5.71 -19.15 22.31
N LEU A 162 -5.73 -17.99 21.65
CA LEU A 162 -4.66 -16.99 21.76
C LEU A 162 -4.46 -16.52 23.20
N ARG A 163 -5.54 -16.28 23.93
CA ARG A 163 -5.48 -15.95 25.36
C ARG A 163 -4.86 -17.07 26.18
N ASP A 164 -5.28 -18.30 25.96
CA ASP A 164 -4.87 -19.47 26.75
C ASP A 164 -3.36 -19.78 26.58
N ILE A 165 -2.76 -19.40 25.44
CA ILE A 165 -1.32 -19.52 25.19
C ILE A 165 -0.53 -18.22 25.49
N GLY A 166 -1.14 -17.25 26.17
CA GLY A 166 -0.46 -16.09 26.72
C GLY A 166 -0.43 -14.84 25.81
N ALA A 167 -1.29 -14.77 24.78
CA ALA A 167 -1.42 -13.56 23.97
C ALA A 167 -2.27 -12.46 24.64
N TYR A 168 -2.69 -12.64 25.89
CA TYR A 168 -3.50 -11.68 26.62
C TYR A 168 -2.78 -11.23 27.90
N GLY A 169 -2.59 -9.93 28.04
CA GLY A 169 -1.90 -9.32 29.16
C GLY A 169 -2.74 -8.25 29.87
N ARG A 170 -2.07 -7.45 30.70
CA ARG A 170 -2.70 -6.37 31.50
C ARG A 170 -3.52 -5.40 30.67
N TRP A 171 -3.07 -5.11 29.44
CA TRP A 171 -3.67 -4.13 28.53
C TRP A 171 -4.50 -4.77 27.40
N GLY A 172 -4.90 -6.02 27.56
CA GLY A 172 -5.61 -6.78 26.54
C GLY A 172 -4.69 -7.67 25.70
N TYR A 173 -5.11 -7.94 24.47
CA TYR A 173 -4.31 -8.76 23.55
C TYR A 173 -3.06 -8.02 23.10
N ILE A 174 -1.90 -8.70 23.24
CA ILE A 174 -0.61 -8.21 22.73
C ILE A 174 -0.60 -8.25 21.18
N GLU A 175 0.41 -7.64 20.60
CA GLU A 175 0.53 -7.47 19.15
C GLU A 175 0.55 -8.78 18.38
N ALA A 176 1.41 -9.73 18.79
CA ALA A 176 1.53 -11.00 18.10
C ALA A 176 2.16 -12.10 18.95
N LEU A 177 2.00 -13.34 18.47
CA LEU A 177 2.79 -14.51 18.85
C LEU A 177 3.60 -14.96 17.63
N ASP A 178 4.91 -15.02 17.75
CA ASP A 178 5.83 -15.46 16.69
C ASP A 178 6.18 -16.93 16.89
N PHE A 179 5.86 -17.77 15.91
CA PHE A 179 6.17 -19.20 15.88
C PHE A 179 7.20 -19.53 14.79
N THR A 180 7.86 -18.52 14.22
CA THR A 180 8.77 -18.71 13.09
C THR A 180 9.98 -19.54 13.50
N PRO A 181 10.24 -20.69 12.85
CA PRO A 181 11.43 -21.47 13.11
C PRO A 181 12.70 -20.63 12.94
N GLY A 182 13.65 -20.83 13.86
CA GLY A 182 14.93 -20.09 13.88
C GLY A 182 14.90 -18.75 14.62
N ARG A 183 13.72 -18.11 14.78
CA ARG A 183 13.55 -16.95 15.69
C ARG A 183 13.04 -17.34 17.06
N CYS A 184 12.23 -18.37 17.14
CA CYS A 184 11.50 -18.74 18.35
C CYS A 184 12.06 -20.01 18.97
N ARG A 185 12.26 -19.97 20.29
CA ARG A 185 12.73 -21.12 21.07
C ARG A 185 11.59 -21.85 21.77
N ARG A 186 10.48 -21.13 22.06
CA ARG A 186 9.33 -21.66 22.79
C ARG A 186 8.36 -22.36 21.86
N ALA A 187 7.86 -23.52 22.27
CA ALA A 187 6.84 -24.26 21.54
C ALA A 187 5.51 -23.49 21.41
N ASP A 188 5.19 -22.63 22.40
CA ASP A 188 3.98 -21.80 22.44
C ASP A 188 4.15 -20.45 21.73
N GLY A 189 5.26 -20.23 21.05
CA GLY A 189 5.61 -19.01 20.40
C GLY A 189 6.23 -17.96 21.32
N GLU A 190 6.96 -17.02 20.72
CA GLU A 190 7.49 -15.87 21.44
C GLU A 190 6.49 -14.72 21.45
N GLN A 191 6.32 -14.10 22.60
CA GLN A 191 5.36 -13.00 22.79
C GLN A 191 5.94 -11.69 22.30
N VAL A 192 5.26 -11.04 21.36
CA VAL A 192 5.58 -9.69 20.90
C VAL A 192 4.78 -8.69 21.73
N ARG A 193 5.40 -8.25 22.83
CA ARG A 193 4.73 -7.43 23.86
C ARG A 193 4.75 -5.95 23.52
N CYS A 194 4.09 -5.57 22.45
CA CYS A 194 3.78 -4.19 22.11
C CYS A 194 2.31 -4.08 21.72
N TYR A 195 1.86 -2.84 21.47
CA TYR A 195 0.49 -2.52 21.12
C TYR A 195 0.51 -1.48 20.02
N MET A 196 0.01 -1.85 18.85
CA MET A 196 -0.11 -0.92 17.73
C MET A 196 -1.47 -0.24 17.78
N ALA A 197 -1.49 1.10 17.82
CA ALA A 197 -2.71 1.87 17.96
C ALA A 197 -3.77 1.51 16.91
N HIS A 198 -3.36 1.34 15.64
CA HIS A 198 -4.27 0.97 14.56
C HIS A 198 -4.81 -0.46 14.70
N HIS A 199 -4.04 -1.44 15.19
CA HIS A 199 -4.51 -2.81 15.43
C HIS A 199 -5.49 -2.88 16.60
N VAL A 200 -5.23 -2.13 17.67
CA VAL A 200 -6.17 -2.01 18.81
C VAL A 200 -7.46 -1.35 18.34
N SER A 201 -7.36 -0.24 17.58
CA SER A 201 -8.53 0.47 17.06
C SER A 201 -9.37 -0.40 16.14
N MET A 202 -8.75 -1.14 15.21
CA MET A 202 -9.45 -2.08 14.33
C MET A 202 -10.13 -3.21 15.12
N SER A 203 -9.50 -3.71 16.19
CA SER A 203 -10.10 -4.71 17.07
C SER A 203 -11.35 -4.18 17.76
N LEU A 204 -11.31 -2.94 18.26
CA LEU A 204 -12.46 -2.28 18.89
C LEU A 204 -13.60 -2.04 17.89
N LEU A 205 -13.29 -1.53 16.69
CA LEU A 205 -14.29 -1.31 15.65
C LEU A 205 -14.94 -2.62 15.18
N ALA A 206 -14.15 -3.68 15.03
CA ALA A 206 -14.67 -5.01 14.68
C ALA A 206 -15.58 -5.57 15.77
N ALA A 207 -15.17 -5.44 17.03
CA ALA A 207 -15.98 -5.85 18.18
C ALA A 207 -17.28 -5.03 18.28
N ALA A 208 -17.21 -3.72 18.09
CA ALA A 208 -18.39 -2.85 18.07
C ALA A 208 -19.38 -3.26 16.97
N ASN A 209 -18.90 -3.46 15.74
CA ASN A 209 -19.74 -3.96 14.65
C ASN A 209 -20.41 -5.30 14.96
N ALA A 210 -19.68 -6.22 15.61
CA ALA A 210 -20.21 -7.52 15.95
C ALA A 210 -21.23 -7.48 17.10
N ALA A 211 -21.03 -6.60 18.07
CA ALA A 211 -21.87 -6.48 19.27
C ALA A 211 -23.12 -5.61 19.04
N ASP A 212 -23.00 -4.56 18.20
CA ASP A 212 -24.04 -3.54 18.00
C ASP A 212 -24.45 -3.44 16.52
N GLY A 213 -24.86 -4.55 15.94
CA GLY A 213 -25.53 -4.63 14.64
C GLY A 213 -24.86 -3.80 13.53
N SER A 214 -23.53 -3.86 13.40
CA SER A 214 -22.75 -3.15 12.38
C SER A 214 -22.81 -1.61 12.50
N CYS A 215 -22.76 -1.09 13.71
CA CYS A 215 -22.91 0.35 13.98
C CYS A 215 -21.90 1.22 13.23
N VAL A 216 -20.62 0.81 13.15
CA VAL A 216 -19.57 1.56 12.45
C VAL A 216 -19.83 1.57 10.94
N GLN A 217 -20.21 0.43 10.36
CA GLN A 217 -20.58 0.34 8.95
C GLN A 217 -21.77 1.25 8.61
N LYS A 218 -22.80 1.26 9.48
CA LYS A 218 -23.97 2.12 9.29
C LYS A 218 -23.60 3.59 9.32
N LEU A 219 -22.76 4.00 10.27
CA LEU A 219 -22.26 5.38 10.34
C LEU A 219 -21.47 5.77 9.09
N PHE A 220 -20.56 4.91 8.64
CA PHE A 220 -19.76 5.16 7.46
C PHE A 220 -20.59 5.25 6.17
N MET A 221 -21.58 4.36 6.03
CA MET A 221 -22.46 4.30 4.86
C MET A 221 -23.58 5.34 4.90
N ALA A 222 -23.76 6.07 6.01
CA ALA A 222 -24.69 7.19 6.10
C ALA A 222 -24.21 8.43 5.31
N ASP A 223 -22.91 8.53 5.01
CA ASP A 223 -22.38 9.54 4.11
C ASP A 223 -22.92 9.32 2.69
N ALA A 224 -23.45 10.37 2.06
CA ALA A 224 -24.09 10.29 0.74
C ALA A 224 -23.11 9.81 -0.35
N SER A 225 -21.82 10.18 -0.24
CA SER A 225 -20.79 9.74 -1.17
C SER A 225 -20.52 8.24 -1.04
N MET A 226 -20.54 7.71 0.19
CA MET A 226 -20.36 6.28 0.45
C MET A 226 -21.59 5.47 0.06
N ALA A 227 -22.80 6.00 0.31
CA ALA A 227 -24.05 5.36 -0.09
C ALA A 227 -24.13 5.12 -1.60
N ALA A 228 -23.56 6.02 -2.42
CA ALA A 228 -23.49 5.86 -3.87
C ALA A 228 -22.72 4.62 -4.34
N TYR A 229 -21.80 4.09 -3.51
CA TYR A 229 -21.02 2.90 -3.84
C TYR A 229 -21.71 1.57 -3.47
N THR A 230 -22.90 1.60 -2.87
CA THR A 230 -23.61 0.40 -2.40
C THR A 230 -23.81 -0.64 -3.52
N LEU A 231 -24.10 -0.20 -4.74
CA LEU A 231 -24.25 -1.12 -5.89
C LEU A 231 -22.96 -1.84 -6.25
N LEU A 232 -21.80 -1.18 -6.08
CA LEU A 232 -20.49 -1.79 -6.35
C LEU A 232 -20.14 -2.85 -5.32
N LEU A 233 -20.59 -2.70 -4.08
CA LEU A 233 -20.39 -3.67 -3.01
C LEU A 233 -21.18 -4.97 -3.23
N GLN A 234 -22.20 -4.92 -4.08
CA GLN A 234 -23.04 -6.07 -4.43
C GLN A 234 -22.54 -6.86 -5.65
N GLU A 235 -21.40 -6.47 -6.24
CA GLU A 235 -20.82 -7.19 -7.39
C GLU A 235 -20.54 -8.64 -7.01
N LYS A 236 -21.18 -9.58 -7.72
CA LYS A 236 -21.07 -11.01 -7.46
C LYS A 236 -19.97 -11.66 -8.29
N LEU A 237 -19.34 -12.68 -7.73
CA LEU A 237 -18.54 -13.61 -8.52
C LEU A 237 -19.46 -14.44 -9.43
N PRO A 238 -19.16 -14.54 -10.74
CA PRO A 238 -19.93 -15.40 -11.62
C PRO A 238 -19.77 -16.87 -11.21
N ASP A 239 -20.87 -17.63 -11.17
CA ASP A 239 -20.87 -19.04 -10.78
C ASP A 239 -20.17 -19.93 -11.79
N SER A 240 -20.14 -19.51 -13.06
CA SER A 240 -19.40 -20.16 -14.13
C SER A 240 -18.47 -19.17 -14.80
N SER A 241 -17.19 -19.21 -14.46
CA SER A 241 -16.18 -18.56 -15.30
C SER A 241 -15.94 -19.46 -16.51
N VAL A 242 -16.57 -19.18 -17.63
CA VAL A 242 -16.12 -19.71 -18.93
C VAL A 242 -14.72 -19.14 -19.14
N VAL A 243 -13.71 -19.98 -18.93
CA VAL A 243 -12.35 -19.67 -19.32
C VAL A 243 -12.32 -19.69 -20.82
N MET A 244 -12.59 -18.55 -21.46
CA MET A 244 -12.28 -18.41 -22.88
C MET A 244 -10.77 -18.62 -23.01
N ARG A 245 -10.37 -19.73 -23.64
CA ARG A 245 -9.00 -19.88 -24.11
C ARG A 245 -8.81 -18.75 -25.12
N ARG A 246 -7.98 -17.79 -24.75
CA ARG A 246 -7.41 -16.91 -25.76
C ARG A 246 -6.63 -17.80 -26.70
N ASP A 247 -6.96 -17.76 -27.98
CA ASP A 247 -6.05 -18.24 -29.01
C ASP A 247 -4.69 -17.63 -28.73
N SER A 248 -3.69 -18.48 -28.66
CA SER A 248 -2.30 -18.13 -28.40
C SER A 248 -1.63 -17.51 -29.64
N SER A 249 -2.39 -16.80 -30.44
CA SER A 249 -1.80 -15.91 -31.45
C SER A 249 -0.89 -14.93 -30.72
N PRO A 250 0.40 -14.90 -30.99
CA PRO A 250 1.28 -13.91 -30.40
C PRO A 250 0.69 -12.55 -30.77
N VAL A 251 0.19 -11.83 -29.76
CA VAL A 251 -0.08 -10.40 -29.93
C VAL A 251 1.25 -9.82 -30.34
N PRO A 252 1.38 -9.21 -31.53
CA PRO A 252 2.62 -8.54 -31.88
C PRO A 252 2.93 -7.61 -30.71
N GLU A 253 4.09 -7.79 -30.09
CA GLU A 253 4.59 -6.83 -29.13
C GLU A 253 4.62 -5.51 -29.86
N ARG A 254 3.62 -4.67 -29.60
CA ARG A 254 3.77 -3.26 -29.95
C ARG A 254 5.04 -2.85 -29.25
N PRO A 255 6.03 -2.28 -29.97
CA PRO A 255 7.14 -1.67 -29.31
C PRO A 255 6.54 -0.82 -28.19
N ARG A 256 6.99 -0.99 -26.97
CA ARG A 256 6.64 -0.05 -25.91
C ARG A 256 7.17 1.28 -26.40
N GLN A 257 6.33 2.02 -27.11
CA GLN A 257 6.48 3.46 -27.11
C GLN A 257 6.43 3.81 -25.64
N HIS A 258 7.58 4.08 -25.06
CA HIS A 258 7.64 4.97 -23.95
C HIS A 258 7.05 6.26 -24.49
N ASP A 259 5.74 6.39 -24.34
CA ASP A 259 5.12 7.70 -24.36
C ASP A 259 5.82 8.42 -23.22
N LYS A 260 6.87 9.14 -23.56
CA LYS A 260 7.41 10.20 -22.74
C LYS A 260 6.31 11.25 -22.78
N SER A 261 5.30 11.07 -21.96
CA SER A 261 4.36 12.13 -21.64
C SER A 261 5.18 13.18 -20.89
N HIS A 262 5.82 14.06 -21.66
CA HIS A 262 6.51 15.21 -21.10
C HIS A 262 5.44 16.04 -20.41
N TRP A 263 5.41 15.96 -19.09
CA TRP A 263 4.59 16.87 -18.31
C TRP A 263 5.45 18.08 -17.94
N GLU A 264 4.85 19.23 -17.99
CA GLU A 264 5.46 20.49 -17.63
C GLU A 264 4.42 21.35 -16.89
N LEU A 265 4.80 21.86 -15.72
CA LEU A 265 4.03 22.84 -14.96
C LEU A 265 4.75 24.16 -15.02
N ARG A 266 4.04 25.26 -15.25
CA ARG A 266 4.58 26.61 -15.29
C ARG A 266 3.77 27.54 -14.41
N GLY A 267 4.41 28.52 -13.80
CA GLY A 267 3.79 29.54 -13.00
C GLY A 267 4.63 30.81 -12.94
N SER A 268 4.03 31.90 -12.49
CA SER A 268 4.65 33.22 -12.41
C SER A 268 4.76 33.78 -10.99
N GLU A 269 4.29 33.04 -9.98
CA GLU A 269 4.38 33.41 -8.58
C GLU A 269 4.74 32.20 -7.74
N ALA A 270 5.50 32.43 -6.65
CA ALA A 270 5.75 31.36 -5.68
C ALA A 270 4.54 31.16 -4.79
N ASN A 271 3.90 30.04 -4.91
CA ASN A 271 2.82 29.61 -4.00
C ASN A 271 3.35 28.87 -2.76
N ALA A 272 4.47 29.33 -2.20
CA ALA A 272 5.06 28.78 -0.97
C ALA A 272 5.22 27.24 -0.95
N GLY A 273 5.66 26.65 -2.09
CA GLY A 273 5.86 25.22 -2.23
C GLY A 273 4.58 24.41 -2.52
N ALA A 274 3.56 25.06 -3.08
CA ALA A 274 2.31 24.39 -3.45
C ALA A 274 2.50 23.36 -4.58
N HIS A 275 3.52 23.54 -5.43
CA HIS A 275 3.87 22.63 -6.51
C HIS A 275 5.26 22.04 -6.28
N ALA A 276 5.42 20.76 -6.59
CA ALA A 276 6.68 20.06 -6.45
C ALA A 276 6.88 19.04 -7.57
N CYS A 277 8.15 18.85 -7.97
CA CYS A 277 8.57 17.75 -8.82
C CYS A 277 9.64 16.89 -8.13
N LEU A 278 9.83 15.68 -8.64
CA LEU A 278 10.89 14.78 -8.25
C LEU A 278 11.76 14.51 -9.47
N LEU A 279 12.96 15.05 -9.49
CA LEU A 279 13.99 14.78 -10.49
C LEU A 279 14.77 13.55 -10.03
N SER A 280 14.94 12.55 -10.87
CA SER A 280 15.60 11.29 -10.45
C SER A 280 16.26 10.57 -11.63
N ASN A 281 17.48 10.11 -11.38
CA ASN A 281 18.19 9.19 -12.28
C ASN A 281 18.10 7.71 -11.82
N GLY A 282 17.22 7.42 -10.87
CA GLY A 282 17.01 6.07 -10.31
C GLY A 282 17.81 5.77 -9.05
N ALA A 283 19.02 6.32 -8.88
CA ALA A 283 19.86 6.15 -7.70
C ALA A 283 19.84 7.38 -6.79
N TYR A 284 19.90 8.57 -7.40
CA TYR A 284 19.84 9.86 -6.75
C TYR A 284 18.53 10.56 -7.12
N SER A 285 17.89 11.21 -6.16
CA SER A 285 16.61 11.89 -6.38
C SER A 285 16.60 13.24 -5.67
N ILE A 286 16.03 14.24 -6.32
CA ILE A 286 15.88 15.59 -5.79
C ILE A 286 14.41 15.96 -5.79
N ARG A 287 13.85 16.25 -4.63
CA ARG A 287 12.54 16.90 -4.55
C ARG A 287 12.76 18.41 -4.67
N VAL A 288 12.08 19.04 -5.60
CA VAL A 288 12.15 20.48 -5.85
C VAL A 288 10.76 21.08 -5.81
N THR A 289 10.61 22.26 -5.21
CA THR A 289 9.35 23.00 -5.12
C THR A 289 9.40 24.29 -5.95
N ASP A 290 8.24 24.84 -6.29
CA ASP A 290 8.10 26.06 -7.09
C ASP A 290 8.81 27.28 -6.48
N ASP A 291 8.94 27.32 -5.14
CA ASP A 291 9.70 28.34 -4.41
C ASP A 291 11.21 28.07 -4.36
N GLY A 292 11.72 27.08 -5.10
CA GLY A 292 13.14 26.74 -5.18
C GLY A 292 13.71 26.02 -3.96
N ASN A 293 12.88 25.57 -3.03
CA ASN A 293 13.37 24.68 -1.98
C ASN A 293 13.61 23.29 -2.54
N SER A 294 14.73 22.69 -2.16
CA SER A 294 15.11 21.35 -2.62
C SER A 294 15.53 20.46 -1.47
N ALA A 295 15.41 19.16 -1.68
CA ALA A 295 15.91 18.13 -0.78
C ALA A 295 16.39 16.94 -1.61
N ALA A 296 17.59 16.43 -1.32
CA ALA A 296 18.16 15.32 -2.04
C ALA A 296 18.17 14.03 -1.24
N PHE A 297 18.03 12.92 -1.95
CA PHE A 297 17.94 11.59 -1.38
C PHE A 297 18.82 10.61 -2.15
N LEU A 298 19.55 9.78 -1.41
CA LEU A 298 20.36 8.68 -1.93
C LEU A 298 19.96 7.39 -1.23
N GLY A 299 19.48 6.40 -1.98
CA GLY A 299 19.08 5.11 -1.41
C GLY A 299 18.01 5.20 -0.31
N GLY A 300 17.17 6.24 -0.35
CA GLY A 300 16.15 6.52 0.67
C GLY A 300 16.64 7.35 1.87
N CYS A 301 17.93 7.65 1.96
CA CYS A 301 18.49 8.53 2.98
C CYS A 301 18.47 9.98 2.48
N CYS A 302 18.00 10.92 3.33
CA CYS A 302 18.06 12.36 3.02
C CYS A 302 19.52 12.82 3.11
N VAL A 303 20.06 13.33 2.00
CA VAL A 303 21.42 13.88 1.92
C VAL A 303 21.43 15.31 2.40
N TYR A 304 20.48 16.12 1.93
CA TYR A 304 20.24 17.47 2.42
C TYR A 304 18.75 17.85 2.28
N ASP A 305 18.31 18.83 3.07
CA ASP A 305 16.99 19.46 2.95
C ASP A 305 17.11 20.95 3.22
N CYS A 306 16.96 21.78 2.18
CA CYS A 306 17.10 23.25 2.27
C CYS A 306 16.12 23.94 3.24
N ARG A 307 15.11 23.22 3.74
CA ARG A 307 14.20 23.73 4.78
C ARG A 307 14.80 23.64 6.19
N ARG A 308 15.87 22.87 6.37
CA ARG A 308 16.55 22.75 7.67
C ARG A 308 17.57 23.88 7.83
N PRO A 309 17.63 24.51 9.01
CA PRO A 309 18.55 25.65 9.23
C PRO A 309 20.03 25.32 9.00
N ASP A 310 20.42 24.08 9.25
CA ASP A 310 21.81 23.60 9.19
C ASP A 310 22.22 23.07 7.81
N ASP A 311 21.28 22.88 6.87
CA ASP A 311 21.58 22.40 5.53
C ASP A 311 22.05 23.55 4.63
N THR A 312 23.34 23.55 4.32
CA THR A 312 24.06 24.63 3.59
C THR A 312 23.98 24.53 2.07
N LEU A 313 23.34 23.48 1.51
CA LEU A 313 23.28 23.21 0.06
C LEU A 313 22.08 23.89 -0.65
N CYS A 314 21.73 25.10 -0.24
CA CYS A 314 20.84 25.93 -1.05
C CYS A 314 21.67 26.64 -2.16
N LEU A 315 21.06 26.79 -3.35
CA LEU A 315 21.58 27.67 -4.38
C LEU A 315 21.75 29.10 -3.82
N ARG A 316 22.99 29.45 -3.48
CA ARG A 316 23.34 30.74 -2.91
C ARG A 316 24.42 31.40 -3.75
N LEU A 317 24.21 32.67 -4.08
CA LEU A 317 25.21 33.52 -4.65
C LEU A 317 25.66 34.55 -3.58
N ASN A 318 26.95 34.60 -3.28
CA ASN A 318 27.51 35.49 -2.25
C ASN A 318 26.83 35.37 -0.86
N GLY A 319 26.47 34.13 -0.46
CA GLY A 319 25.83 33.86 0.83
C GLY A 319 24.32 34.15 0.89
N LYS A 320 23.74 34.75 -0.15
CA LYS A 320 22.29 35.01 -0.24
C LYS A 320 21.63 33.93 -1.08
N LYS A 321 20.42 33.52 -0.70
CA LYS A 321 19.59 32.57 -1.48
C LYS A 321 19.42 33.16 -2.89
N LEU A 322 19.67 32.35 -3.92
CA LEU A 322 19.66 32.79 -5.31
C LEU A 322 18.25 33.18 -5.77
N LEU A 323 17.25 32.44 -5.30
CA LEU A 323 15.85 32.79 -5.58
C LEU A 323 15.34 33.80 -4.56
N PRO A 324 14.72 34.91 -5.00
CA PRO A 324 14.15 35.88 -4.10
C PRO A 324 13.06 35.26 -3.23
N SER A 325 13.03 35.64 -1.95
CA SER A 325 11.99 35.20 -1.00
C SER A 325 10.64 35.88 -1.23
N SER A 326 10.59 36.92 -2.06
CA SER A 326 9.39 37.63 -2.49
C SER A 326 9.70 38.38 -3.80
N GLY A 327 8.80 38.32 -4.76
CA GLY A 327 8.94 38.96 -6.05
C GLY A 327 8.32 38.10 -7.17
N GLU A 328 8.15 38.72 -8.34
CA GLU A 328 7.70 38.03 -9.53
C GLU A 328 8.87 37.21 -10.10
N TYR A 329 8.68 35.92 -10.21
CA TYR A 329 9.56 35.03 -10.97
C TYR A 329 8.75 33.95 -11.67
N ALA A 330 9.16 33.64 -12.89
CA ALA A 330 8.59 32.51 -13.60
C ALA A 330 9.30 31.23 -13.22
N TRP A 331 8.54 30.15 -13.04
CA TRP A 331 9.08 28.83 -12.77
C TRP A 331 8.49 27.77 -13.70
N THR A 332 9.29 26.76 -13.95
CA THR A 332 8.91 25.56 -14.72
C THR A 332 9.36 24.34 -13.93
N LEU A 333 8.45 23.39 -13.71
CA LEU A 333 8.75 22.09 -13.15
C LEU A 333 8.39 21.02 -14.18
N SER A 334 9.33 20.13 -14.48
CA SER A 334 9.16 19.05 -15.45
C SER A 334 9.67 17.71 -14.91
N GLU A 335 9.64 16.68 -15.72
CA GLU A 335 10.13 15.34 -15.33
C GLU A 335 11.67 15.26 -15.28
N ASP A 336 12.37 16.12 -16.03
CA ASP A 336 13.82 16.08 -16.22
C ASP A 336 14.55 17.28 -15.61
N HIS A 337 13.87 18.42 -15.44
CA HIS A 337 14.47 19.62 -14.85
C HIS A 337 13.45 20.50 -14.12
N ALA A 338 13.98 21.37 -13.25
CA ALA A 338 13.26 22.49 -12.66
C ALA A 338 14.00 23.79 -13.01
N ALA A 339 13.28 24.82 -13.44
CA ALA A 339 13.89 26.09 -13.88
C ALA A 339 13.14 27.29 -13.29
N TRP A 340 13.89 28.35 -13.03
CA TRP A 340 13.38 29.64 -12.55
C TRP A 340 14.02 30.78 -13.33
N SER A 341 13.24 31.79 -13.65
CA SER A 341 13.75 33.03 -14.25
C SER A 341 13.20 34.24 -13.50
N PHE A 342 14.06 35.19 -13.18
CA PHE A 342 13.72 36.39 -12.42
C PHE A 342 14.66 37.52 -12.77
N GLU A 343 14.24 38.76 -12.46
CA GLU A 343 15.06 39.95 -12.58
C GLU A 343 15.44 40.46 -11.19
N GLN A 344 16.70 40.76 -10.99
CA GLN A 344 17.19 41.32 -9.75
C GLN A 344 18.31 42.31 -10.03
N ASN A 345 18.24 43.55 -9.50
CA ASN A 345 19.22 44.62 -9.66
C ASN A 345 19.55 44.97 -11.13
N GLY A 346 18.53 44.88 -12.02
CA GLY A 346 18.69 45.17 -13.45
C GLY A 346 19.36 44.06 -14.26
N ALA A 347 19.58 42.89 -13.69
CA ALA A 347 20.11 41.72 -14.38
C ALA A 347 19.05 40.59 -14.40
N GLN A 348 18.99 39.90 -15.52
CA GLN A 348 18.11 38.71 -15.66
C GLN A 348 18.86 37.43 -15.30
N TYR A 349 18.26 36.64 -14.46
CA TYR A 349 18.80 35.37 -14.01
C TYR A 349 17.91 34.23 -14.53
N ALA A 350 18.55 33.16 -14.99
CA ALA A 350 17.90 31.89 -15.24
C ALA A 350 18.65 30.78 -14.48
N VAL A 351 17.95 30.01 -13.69
CA VAL A 351 18.49 28.91 -12.89
C VAL A 351 17.82 27.63 -13.32
N THR A 352 18.59 26.60 -13.65
CA THR A 352 18.08 25.26 -14.00
C THR A 352 18.72 24.22 -13.10
N LEU A 353 17.92 23.30 -12.57
CA LEU A 353 18.33 22.20 -11.72
C LEU A 353 17.90 20.88 -12.37
N ALA A 354 18.83 19.93 -12.47
CA ALA A 354 18.57 18.58 -13.00
C ALA A 354 19.37 17.51 -12.23
N ALA A 355 18.89 16.27 -12.20
CA ALA A 355 19.66 15.14 -11.74
C ALA A 355 20.62 14.70 -12.87
N ILE A 356 21.88 14.38 -12.53
CA ILE A 356 22.89 13.96 -13.50
C ILE A 356 22.66 12.50 -13.87
N ASP A 357 22.54 12.21 -15.15
CA ASP A 357 22.35 10.84 -15.63
C ASP A 357 23.57 9.97 -15.31
N GLY A 358 23.32 8.82 -14.64
CA GLY A 358 24.34 7.83 -14.33
C GLY A 358 25.27 8.18 -13.17
N GLU A 359 25.12 9.33 -12.52
CA GLU A 359 25.94 9.78 -11.40
C GLU A 359 25.13 10.07 -10.13
N LEU A 360 25.81 10.11 -8.98
CA LEU A 360 25.21 10.46 -7.69
C LEU A 360 25.33 11.95 -7.44
N GLY A 361 24.54 12.74 -8.15
CA GLY A 361 24.62 14.18 -8.03
C GLY A 361 23.54 14.93 -8.81
N GLU A 362 23.61 16.25 -8.68
CA GLU A 362 22.75 17.21 -9.36
C GLU A 362 23.57 18.27 -10.07
N LEU A 363 23.04 18.78 -11.17
CA LEU A 363 23.57 19.91 -11.92
C LEU A 363 22.70 21.12 -11.69
N ALA A 364 23.30 22.22 -11.20
CA ALA A 364 22.66 23.50 -11.14
C ALA A 364 23.37 24.46 -12.14
N GLU A 365 22.66 24.87 -13.17
CA GLU A 365 23.14 25.86 -14.15
C GLU A 365 22.54 27.22 -13.84
N VAL A 366 23.38 28.26 -13.77
CA VAL A 366 22.95 29.64 -13.56
C VAL A 366 23.39 30.44 -14.76
N GLN A 367 22.46 31.01 -15.49
CA GLN A 367 22.71 31.93 -16.60
C GLN A 367 22.39 33.35 -16.17
N LEU A 368 23.31 34.27 -16.44
CA LEU A 368 23.17 35.70 -16.21
C LEU A 368 23.11 36.41 -17.58
N ARG A 369 22.10 37.25 -17.78
CA ARG A 369 21.95 38.08 -18.98
C ARG A 369 21.83 39.57 -18.64
#